data_f69165ae994a026156b649829bb501b0
#
_entry.id   f69165ae994a026156b649829bb501b0
#
_cell.length_a   1.000
_cell.length_b   1.000
_cell.length_c   1.000
_cell.angle_alpha   90.00
_cell.angle_beta   90.00
_cell.angle_gamma   90.00
#
_symmetry.space_group_name_H-M   'P 1'
#
loop_
_entity.id
_entity.type
_entity.pdbx_description
1 polymer ?
#
loop_
_entity_poly.entity_id
_entity_poly.type
_entity_poly.pdbx_seq_one_letter_code
_entity_poly.pdbx_strand_id
1 'polypeptide(L)'
;MKHALSLLVALVTMDAMADTITFDKDSPGAQPAGWACGVTGRGSPKWTIEADPFAPSKPNVLKQSGKGTFPWCVKKDVAIIDGFVEVKFKPVQGSEDRAGGLVWRWKDSDTYYVARANALENNVSLYHTSRGGRHTIRYVDAPVQPNEWHTLRVEFAGKRIKISVDGKQYIDLEDEHIAGPGAVGVWTKADSVTAFDDFSYGELR
;
A
#
# COMPACT_ATOMS: atom_id res chain seq x y z
N MET A 1 -27.55 55.32 -13.14
CA MET A 1 -27.04 54.43 -12.06
C MET A 1 -27.12 53.01 -12.58
N LYS A 2 -25.95 52.39 -12.88
CA LYS A 2 -25.85 51.02 -13.40
C LYS A 2 -25.45 50.14 -12.23
N HIS A 3 -26.31 49.21 -11.82
CA HIS A 3 -26.02 48.24 -10.75
C HIS A 3 -25.32 47.06 -11.41
N ALA A 4 -24.05 46.86 -11.06
CA ALA A 4 -23.31 45.66 -11.41
C ALA A 4 -23.66 44.55 -10.42
N LEU A 5 -24.27 43.49 -10.90
CA LEU A 5 -24.58 42.29 -10.12
C LEU A 5 -23.33 41.39 -10.17
N SER A 6 -22.57 41.33 -9.08
CA SER A 6 -21.44 40.40 -8.95
C SER A 6 -21.97 39.00 -8.67
N LEU A 7 -21.78 38.09 -9.62
CA LEU A 7 -22.08 36.68 -9.46
C LEU A 7 -20.93 36.02 -8.69
N LEU A 8 -21.16 35.66 -7.45
CA LEU A 8 -20.22 34.89 -6.62
C LEU A 8 -20.33 33.40 -7.02
N VAL A 9 -19.36 32.93 -7.80
CA VAL A 9 -19.24 31.50 -8.10
C VAL A 9 -18.59 30.81 -6.91
N ALA A 10 -19.37 30.08 -6.12
CA ALA A 10 -18.85 29.22 -5.09
C ALA A 10 -18.19 28.00 -5.77
N LEU A 11 -16.85 27.90 -5.68
CA LEU A 11 -16.13 26.68 -6.02
C LEU A 11 -16.48 25.64 -4.94
N VAL A 12 -17.32 24.68 -5.29
CA VAL A 12 -17.51 23.48 -4.49
C VAL A 12 -16.31 22.57 -4.80
N THR A 13 -15.32 22.53 -3.92
CA THR A 13 -14.27 21.51 -3.93
C THR A 13 -14.94 20.21 -3.49
N MET A 14 -15.26 19.34 -4.43
CA MET A 14 -15.61 17.96 -4.11
C MET A 14 -14.31 17.25 -3.74
N ASP A 15 -14.11 17.02 -2.45
CA ASP A 15 -13.03 16.14 -1.98
C ASP A 15 -13.23 14.77 -2.63
N ALA A 16 -12.16 14.24 -3.24
CA ALA A 16 -12.16 12.88 -3.74
C ALA A 16 -12.40 11.96 -2.55
N MET A 17 -13.53 11.26 -2.50
CA MET A 17 -13.83 10.29 -1.45
C MET A 17 -12.80 9.17 -1.57
N ALA A 18 -11.88 9.10 -0.60
CA ALA A 18 -11.00 7.96 -0.47
C ALA A 18 -11.80 6.79 0.13
N ASP A 19 -11.78 5.64 -0.53
CA ASP A 19 -12.28 4.42 0.09
C ASP A 19 -11.28 3.96 1.15
N THR A 20 -11.73 3.78 2.39
CA THR A 20 -10.91 3.26 3.49
C THR A 20 -11.45 1.91 3.95
N ILE A 21 -10.58 0.92 4.03
CA ILE A 21 -10.86 -0.45 4.45
C ILE A 21 -10.16 -0.68 5.78
N THR A 22 -10.94 -0.91 6.83
CA THR A 22 -10.46 -1.11 8.20
C THR A 22 -10.38 -2.58 8.59
N PHE A 23 -10.90 -3.49 7.75
CA PHE A 23 -11.02 -4.94 8.01
C PHE A 23 -11.93 -5.32 9.19
N ASP A 24 -12.54 -4.36 9.88
CA ASP A 24 -13.33 -4.59 11.10
C ASP A 24 -14.59 -5.41 10.89
N LYS A 25 -15.11 -5.43 9.66
CA LYS A 25 -16.29 -6.19 9.28
C LYS A 25 -15.99 -7.60 8.79
N ASP A 26 -14.71 -7.90 8.58
CA ASP A 26 -14.26 -9.22 8.12
C ASP A 26 -14.17 -10.23 9.28
N SER A 27 -14.34 -11.50 8.97
CA SER A 27 -14.31 -12.56 9.99
C SER A 27 -12.88 -12.93 10.37
N PRO A 28 -12.50 -12.92 11.66
CA PRO A 28 -11.19 -13.39 12.11
C PRO A 28 -10.90 -14.83 11.64
N GLY A 29 -9.64 -15.07 11.25
CA GLY A 29 -9.17 -16.34 10.71
C GLY A 29 -9.36 -16.52 9.20
N ALA A 30 -10.19 -15.71 8.55
CA ALA A 30 -10.40 -15.72 7.11
C ALA A 30 -9.44 -14.74 6.37
N GLN A 31 -9.36 -14.88 5.05
CA GLN A 31 -8.81 -13.82 4.18
C GLN A 31 -9.82 -12.67 4.07
N PRO A 32 -9.37 -11.44 3.79
CA PRO A 32 -10.30 -10.31 3.65
C PRO A 32 -11.24 -10.51 2.47
N ALA A 33 -12.50 -10.19 2.66
CA ALA A 33 -13.52 -10.34 1.64
C ALA A 33 -13.26 -9.43 0.42
N GLY A 34 -13.35 -9.99 -0.79
CA GLY A 34 -13.11 -9.24 -2.05
C GLY A 34 -11.63 -9.01 -2.38
N TRP A 35 -10.70 -9.61 -1.63
CA TRP A 35 -9.28 -9.58 -1.94
C TRP A 35 -8.79 -10.90 -2.54
N ALA A 36 -7.69 -10.83 -3.28
CA ALA A 36 -6.95 -12.00 -3.72
C ALA A 36 -5.55 -11.94 -3.15
N CYS A 37 -5.15 -13.00 -2.44
CA CYS A 37 -3.83 -13.08 -1.83
C CYS A 37 -3.02 -14.21 -2.45
N GLY A 38 -1.71 -13.99 -2.59
CA GLY A 38 -0.81 -14.94 -3.21
C GLY A 38 0.66 -14.58 -2.99
N VAL A 39 1.51 -15.11 -3.86
CA VAL A 39 2.96 -14.92 -3.80
C VAL A 39 3.55 -14.84 -5.21
N THR A 40 4.46 -13.89 -5.43
CA THR A 40 5.38 -13.94 -6.55
C THR A 40 6.59 -14.75 -6.13
N GLY A 41 6.97 -15.74 -6.94
CA GLY A 41 8.02 -16.67 -6.59
C GLY A 41 7.50 -17.89 -5.82
N ARG A 42 8.13 -18.23 -4.70
CA ARG A 42 7.85 -19.46 -3.94
C ARG A 42 7.43 -19.16 -2.50
N GLY A 43 6.75 -20.09 -1.88
CA GLY A 43 6.38 -20.05 -0.45
C GLY A 43 4.90 -20.25 -0.21
N SER A 44 4.53 -20.09 1.06
CA SER A 44 3.17 -20.26 1.55
C SER A 44 2.81 -19.07 2.44
N PRO A 45 2.45 -17.92 1.86
CA PRO A 45 2.01 -16.78 2.64
C PRO A 45 0.72 -17.12 3.37
N LYS A 46 0.56 -16.53 4.55
CA LYS A 46 -0.65 -16.66 5.34
C LYS A 46 -1.22 -15.28 5.62
N TRP A 47 -2.24 -14.91 4.86
CA TRP A 47 -2.99 -13.69 5.01
C TRP A 47 -4.29 -13.96 5.74
N THR A 48 -4.46 -13.39 6.93
CA THR A 48 -5.64 -13.61 7.78
C THR A 48 -6.07 -12.33 8.47
N ILE A 49 -7.38 -12.22 8.67
CA ILE A 49 -7.93 -11.23 9.59
C ILE A 49 -7.65 -11.69 11.01
N GLU A 50 -7.09 -10.83 11.83
CA GLU A 50 -6.81 -11.12 13.25
C GLU A 50 -7.29 -9.95 14.11
N ALA A 51 -7.79 -10.27 15.31
CA ALA A 51 -8.14 -9.26 16.29
C ALA A 51 -6.88 -8.62 16.87
N ASP A 52 -6.79 -7.28 16.86
CA ASP A 52 -5.75 -6.51 17.53
C ASP A 52 -6.40 -5.35 18.33
N PRO A 53 -6.47 -5.43 19.68
CA PRO A 53 -7.08 -4.38 20.48
C PRO A 53 -6.31 -3.07 20.47
N PHE A 54 -5.09 -3.06 19.91
CA PHE A 54 -4.22 -1.89 19.75
C PHE A 54 -4.13 -1.41 18.30
N ALA A 55 -4.97 -1.92 17.41
CA ALA A 55 -5.06 -1.47 16.03
C ALA A 55 -5.50 0.00 15.94
N PRO A 56 -5.12 0.73 14.88
CA PRO A 56 -5.61 2.08 14.61
C PRO A 56 -7.13 2.14 14.47
N SER A 57 -7.72 1.27 13.67
CA SER A 57 -9.14 0.94 13.73
C SER A 57 -9.35 -0.37 14.49
N LYS A 58 -10.55 -0.62 14.97
CA LYS A 58 -10.84 -1.78 15.82
C LYS A 58 -12.12 -2.47 15.40
N PRO A 59 -12.20 -3.78 15.52
CA PRO A 59 -11.32 -4.65 16.32
C PRO A 59 -10.25 -5.43 15.53
N ASN A 60 -10.19 -5.33 14.20
CA ASN A 60 -9.45 -6.27 13.38
C ASN A 60 -8.34 -5.61 12.55
N VAL A 61 -7.38 -6.41 12.13
CA VAL A 61 -6.32 -6.06 11.19
C VAL A 61 -6.17 -7.16 10.13
N LEU A 62 -5.63 -6.84 8.97
CA LEU A 62 -5.12 -7.85 8.04
C LEU A 62 -3.68 -8.17 8.41
N LYS A 63 -3.35 -9.44 8.61
CA LYS A 63 -2.00 -9.88 8.99
C LYS A 63 -1.42 -10.88 8.01
N GLN A 64 -0.18 -10.66 7.62
CA GLN A 64 0.67 -11.66 6.96
C GLN A 64 1.57 -12.31 8.00
N SER A 65 1.55 -13.66 8.12
CA SER A 65 2.34 -14.41 9.10
C SER A 65 3.01 -15.66 8.51
N GLY A 66 2.83 -15.94 7.23
CA GLY A 66 3.52 -17.03 6.53
C GLY A 66 4.85 -16.60 5.93
N LYS A 67 5.47 -17.48 5.15
CA LYS A 67 6.73 -17.23 4.45
C LYS A 67 6.54 -17.28 2.93
N GLY A 68 7.19 -16.39 2.21
CA GLY A 68 7.16 -16.41 0.76
C GLY A 68 8.14 -15.42 0.14
N THR A 69 8.54 -15.63 -1.10
CA THR A 69 9.50 -14.75 -1.76
C THR A 69 8.99 -13.31 -1.74
N PHE A 70 7.78 -13.07 -2.32
CA PHE A 70 7.11 -11.79 -2.32
C PHE A 70 5.60 -11.98 -2.11
N PRO A 71 5.13 -12.14 -0.86
CA PRO A 71 3.70 -12.21 -0.55
C PRO A 71 2.97 -10.91 -0.88
N TRP A 72 1.79 -11.01 -1.50
CA TRP A 72 0.91 -9.89 -1.79
C TRP A 72 -0.55 -10.25 -1.50
N CYS A 73 -1.36 -9.23 -1.21
CA CYS A 73 -2.80 -9.35 -1.09
C CYS A 73 -3.43 -8.09 -1.70
N VAL A 74 -4.23 -8.26 -2.75
CA VAL A 74 -4.69 -7.17 -3.62
C VAL A 74 -6.21 -7.14 -3.76
N LYS A 75 -6.75 -5.95 -3.91
CA LYS A 75 -8.15 -5.69 -4.20
C LYS A 75 -8.35 -5.62 -5.71
N LYS A 76 -8.79 -6.74 -6.31
CA LYS A 76 -8.85 -6.91 -7.78
C LYS A 76 -9.98 -6.15 -8.48
N ASP A 77 -11.02 -5.78 -7.76
CA ASP A 77 -12.16 -5.03 -8.27
C ASP A 77 -11.88 -3.52 -8.42
N VAL A 78 -10.65 -3.11 -8.19
CA VAL A 78 -10.15 -1.73 -8.31
C VAL A 78 -9.12 -1.64 -9.42
N ALA A 79 -9.22 -0.59 -10.25
CA ALA A 79 -8.25 -0.31 -11.31
C ALA A 79 -8.00 1.20 -11.37
N ILE A 80 -6.88 1.66 -10.82
CA ILE A 80 -6.50 3.08 -10.73
C ILE A 80 -5.41 3.37 -11.76
N ILE A 81 -5.58 4.46 -12.52
CA ILE A 81 -4.59 4.97 -13.48
C ILE A 81 -3.64 5.93 -12.77
N ASP A 82 -4.22 7.01 -12.22
CA ASP A 82 -3.53 8.06 -11.49
C ASP A 82 -4.23 8.24 -10.14
N GLY A 83 -3.49 8.14 -9.06
CA GLY A 83 -4.13 8.10 -7.76
C GLY A 83 -3.15 7.99 -6.61
N PHE A 84 -3.67 7.54 -5.50
CA PHE A 84 -2.87 7.19 -4.34
C PHE A 84 -3.31 5.85 -3.75
N VAL A 85 -2.41 5.25 -3.00
CA VAL A 85 -2.67 4.13 -2.10
C VAL A 85 -1.91 4.38 -0.80
N GLU A 86 -2.57 4.11 0.32
CA GLU A 86 -2.04 4.33 1.66
C GLU A 86 -2.45 3.19 2.58
N VAL A 87 -1.62 2.87 3.56
CA VAL A 87 -1.93 1.87 4.58
C VAL A 87 -1.21 2.20 5.88
N LYS A 88 -1.83 1.90 7.00
CA LYS A 88 -1.11 1.75 8.26
C LYS A 88 -0.57 0.33 8.36
N PHE A 89 0.72 0.19 8.67
CA PHE A 89 1.37 -1.10 8.83
C PHE A 89 2.20 -1.14 10.11
N LYS A 90 2.29 -2.33 10.72
CA LYS A 90 3.12 -2.59 11.88
C LYS A 90 4.03 -3.79 11.57
N PRO A 91 5.36 -3.58 11.43
CA PRO A 91 6.32 -4.66 11.18
C PRO A 91 6.63 -5.38 12.49
N VAL A 92 6.00 -6.55 12.71
CA VAL A 92 6.00 -7.25 14.01
C VAL A 92 7.22 -8.14 14.18
N GLN A 93 7.48 -9.01 13.19
CA GLN A 93 8.56 -10.01 13.25
C GLN A 93 9.15 -10.22 11.86
N GLY A 94 10.30 -10.87 11.85
CA GLY A 94 11.06 -11.28 10.68
C GLY A 94 12.55 -11.14 10.94
N SER A 95 13.32 -12.12 10.53
CA SER A 95 14.78 -12.16 10.67
C SER A 95 15.51 -12.02 9.34
N GLU A 96 14.88 -12.44 8.25
CA GLU A 96 15.36 -12.24 6.88
C GLU A 96 14.85 -10.89 6.33
N ASP A 97 13.60 -10.53 6.66
CA ASP A 97 13.01 -9.23 6.33
C ASP A 97 11.96 -8.86 7.39
N ARG A 98 11.74 -7.57 7.66
CA ARG A 98 10.71 -7.08 8.57
C ARG A 98 10.07 -5.84 7.98
N ALA A 99 9.19 -6.06 7.01
CA ALA A 99 8.71 -4.99 6.15
C ALA A 99 7.21 -5.05 5.91
N GLY A 100 6.63 -3.86 5.73
CA GLY A 100 5.33 -3.66 5.10
C GLY A 100 5.49 -2.95 3.76
N GLY A 101 4.58 -3.21 2.84
CA GLY A 101 4.61 -2.60 1.52
C GLY A 101 3.23 -2.39 0.93
N LEU A 102 3.21 -1.54 -0.10
CA LEU A 102 2.07 -1.28 -0.96
C LEU A 102 2.37 -1.74 -2.37
N VAL A 103 1.36 -2.29 -3.06
CA VAL A 103 1.40 -2.55 -4.50
C VAL A 103 0.38 -1.67 -5.21
N TRP A 104 0.75 -1.23 -6.41
CA TRP A 104 -0.15 -0.53 -7.33
C TRP A 104 0.20 -0.86 -8.78
N ARG A 105 -0.69 -0.48 -9.69
CA ARG A 105 -0.64 -0.92 -11.09
C ARG A 105 -0.42 -2.43 -11.20
N TRP A 106 -0.99 -3.19 -10.25
CA TRP A 106 -0.93 -4.64 -10.25
C TRP A 106 -1.76 -5.18 -11.42
N LYS A 107 -1.09 -5.90 -12.33
CA LYS A 107 -1.69 -6.55 -13.51
C LYS A 107 -1.93 -8.03 -13.27
N ASP A 108 -0.94 -8.67 -12.68
CA ASP A 108 -0.89 -10.09 -12.36
C ASP A 108 0.16 -10.34 -11.28
N SER A 109 0.38 -11.63 -10.92
CA SER A 109 1.33 -12.03 -9.89
C SER A 109 2.80 -11.66 -10.17
N ASP A 110 3.12 -11.22 -11.39
CA ASP A 110 4.49 -10.94 -11.83
C ASP A 110 4.70 -9.49 -12.30
N THR A 111 3.64 -8.70 -12.39
CA THR A 111 3.70 -7.36 -13.00
C THR A 111 3.02 -6.33 -12.12
N TYR A 112 3.78 -5.64 -11.27
CA TYR A 112 3.31 -4.58 -10.38
C TYR A 112 4.47 -3.74 -9.82
N TYR A 113 4.16 -2.53 -9.34
CA TYR A 113 5.09 -1.75 -8.52
C TYR A 113 4.96 -2.10 -7.05
N VAL A 114 6.06 -1.92 -6.31
CA VAL A 114 6.12 -2.07 -4.84
C VAL A 114 6.81 -0.87 -4.22
N ALA A 115 6.16 -0.27 -3.23
CA ALA A 115 6.81 0.54 -2.21
C ALA A 115 6.97 -0.32 -0.95
N ARG A 116 8.18 -0.41 -0.40
CA ARG A 116 8.47 -1.17 0.82
C ARG A 116 9.09 -0.25 1.88
N ALA A 117 8.60 -0.32 3.11
CA ALA A 117 9.27 0.23 4.28
C ALA A 117 9.74 -0.91 5.19
N ASN A 118 11.01 -0.90 5.61
CA ASN A 118 11.67 -2.04 6.25
C ASN A 118 12.32 -1.64 7.59
N ALA A 119 11.89 -2.30 8.66
CA ALA A 119 12.36 -2.06 10.02
C ALA A 119 13.70 -2.74 10.36
N LEU A 120 14.17 -3.75 9.59
CA LEU A 120 15.50 -4.32 9.78
C LEU A 120 16.60 -3.46 9.15
N GLU A 121 16.28 -2.84 8.02
CA GLU A 121 17.24 -2.11 7.19
C GLU A 121 17.11 -0.59 7.36
N ASN A 122 16.07 -0.10 8.05
CA ASN A 122 15.75 1.33 8.18
C ASN A 122 15.74 2.06 6.84
N ASN A 123 14.90 1.58 5.91
CA ASN A 123 14.79 2.17 4.58
C ASN A 123 13.38 2.11 4.01
N VAL A 124 13.18 2.96 3.00
CA VAL A 124 12.06 2.88 2.07
C VAL A 124 12.60 2.65 0.66
N SER A 125 11.94 1.79 -0.09
CA SER A 125 12.41 1.39 -1.42
C SER A 125 11.25 1.34 -2.42
N LEU A 126 11.58 1.62 -3.68
CA LEU A 126 10.70 1.47 -4.83
C LEU A 126 11.24 0.37 -5.74
N TYR A 127 10.37 -0.54 -6.13
CA TYR A 127 10.66 -1.63 -7.06
C TYR A 127 9.56 -1.76 -8.11
N HIS A 128 9.91 -2.38 -9.23
CA HIS A 128 8.94 -3.03 -10.09
C HIS A 128 9.22 -4.54 -10.13
N THR A 129 8.19 -5.34 -10.42
CA THR A 129 8.32 -6.77 -10.65
C THR A 129 8.12 -7.08 -12.12
N SER A 130 8.85 -8.05 -12.63
CA SER A 130 8.66 -8.63 -13.94
C SER A 130 9.27 -10.03 -13.99
N ARG A 131 8.59 -10.97 -14.65
CA ARG A 131 9.06 -12.36 -14.86
C ARG A 131 9.48 -13.06 -13.56
N GLY A 132 8.71 -12.87 -12.48
CA GLY A 132 8.98 -13.46 -11.17
C GLY A 132 10.13 -12.80 -10.39
N GLY A 133 10.78 -11.77 -10.93
CA GLY A 133 11.87 -11.03 -10.32
C GLY A 133 11.44 -9.65 -9.82
N ARG A 134 12.12 -9.15 -8.79
CA ARG A 134 11.96 -7.80 -8.26
C ARG A 134 13.19 -6.97 -8.62
N HIS A 135 12.98 -5.82 -9.26
CA HIS A 135 14.02 -4.92 -9.73
C HIS A 135 13.96 -3.61 -8.96
N THR A 136 15.10 -3.22 -8.36
CA THR A 136 15.20 -1.99 -7.56
C THR A 136 15.27 -0.77 -8.47
N ILE A 137 14.39 0.21 -8.23
CA ILE A 137 14.40 1.52 -8.87
C ILE A 137 15.08 2.55 -7.95
N ARG A 138 14.70 2.55 -6.67
CA ARG A 138 15.24 3.49 -5.67
C ARG A 138 15.29 2.85 -4.29
N TYR A 139 16.31 3.26 -3.53
CA TYR A 139 16.54 2.88 -2.15
C TYR A 139 16.94 4.13 -1.36
N VAL A 140 16.30 4.40 -0.23
CA VAL A 140 16.55 5.59 0.59
C VAL A 140 16.48 5.22 2.06
N ASP A 141 17.45 5.69 2.85
CA ASP A 141 17.43 5.52 4.31
C ASP A 141 16.22 6.26 4.91
N ALA A 142 15.47 5.56 5.73
CA ALA A 142 14.29 6.07 6.42
C ALA A 142 14.12 5.31 7.74
N PRO A 143 13.92 5.98 8.87
CA PRO A 143 13.67 5.30 10.14
C PRO A 143 12.31 4.59 10.07
N VAL A 144 12.31 3.28 10.37
CA VAL A 144 11.11 2.47 10.50
C VAL A 144 11.27 1.63 11.77
N GLN A 145 10.51 1.95 12.80
CA GLN A 145 10.62 1.26 14.08
C GLN A 145 9.85 -0.08 14.05
N PRO A 146 10.44 -1.18 14.56
CA PRO A 146 9.71 -2.44 14.71
C PRO A 146 8.64 -2.33 15.79
N ASN A 147 7.53 -3.04 15.60
CA ASN A 147 6.38 -3.09 16.52
C ASN A 147 5.63 -1.76 16.71
N GLU A 148 5.89 -0.76 15.88
CA GLU A 148 5.15 0.48 15.86
C GLU A 148 4.27 0.58 14.61
N TRP A 149 3.18 1.33 14.69
CA TRP A 149 2.34 1.63 13.55
C TRP A 149 2.95 2.78 12.74
N HIS A 150 3.12 2.55 11.45
CA HIS A 150 3.59 3.52 10.47
C HIS A 150 2.55 3.71 9.38
N THR A 151 2.55 4.86 8.75
CA THR A 151 1.76 5.12 7.54
C THR A 151 2.68 5.09 6.32
N LEU A 152 2.42 4.20 5.37
CA LEU A 152 3.07 4.17 4.07
C LEU A 152 2.09 4.68 3.03
N ARG A 153 2.49 5.68 2.23
CA ARG A 153 1.68 6.29 1.18
C ARG A 153 2.45 6.37 -0.13
N VAL A 154 1.78 6.03 -1.21
CA VAL A 154 2.25 6.21 -2.59
C VAL A 154 1.26 7.09 -3.35
N GLU A 155 1.77 8.10 -4.03
CA GLU A 155 1.02 8.89 -5.01
C GLU A 155 1.64 8.66 -6.39
N PHE A 156 0.80 8.44 -7.40
CA PHE A 156 1.26 8.16 -8.76
C PHE A 156 0.36 8.84 -9.79
N ALA A 157 1.00 9.57 -10.72
CA ALA A 157 0.32 10.25 -11.81
C ALA A 157 1.21 10.24 -13.05
N GLY A 158 0.73 9.66 -14.15
CA GLY A 158 1.56 9.41 -15.33
C GLY A 158 2.79 8.59 -14.97
N LYS A 159 3.98 9.17 -15.14
CA LYS A 159 5.27 8.58 -14.78
C LYS A 159 5.71 8.93 -13.36
N ARG A 160 5.17 9.99 -12.76
CA ARG A 160 5.64 10.48 -11.45
C ARG A 160 5.16 9.59 -10.34
N ILE A 161 6.07 9.23 -9.45
CA ILE A 161 5.84 8.41 -8.27
C ILE A 161 6.43 9.12 -7.06
N LYS A 162 5.60 9.29 -6.00
CA LYS A 162 6.02 9.82 -4.71
C LYS A 162 5.72 8.80 -3.63
N ILE A 163 6.67 8.61 -2.71
CA ILE A 163 6.51 7.69 -1.58
C ILE A 163 6.83 8.42 -0.30
N SER A 164 5.93 8.32 0.67
CA SER A 164 6.05 8.91 2.00
C SER A 164 5.88 7.85 3.08
N VAL A 165 6.64 7.99 4.16
CA VAL A 165 6.49 7.23 5.41
C VAL A 165 6.24 8.23 6.52
N ASP A 166 5.18 8.02 7.31
CA ASP A 166 4.76 8.89 8.43
C ASP A 166 4.65 10.37 8.03
N GLY A 167 4.09 10.62 6.84
CA GLY A 167 3.89 11.95 6.28
C GLY A 167 5.15 12.60 5.69
N LYS A 168 6.34 12.02 5.88
CA LYS A 168 7.58 12.53 5.29
C LYS A 168 7.84 11.86 3.92
N GLN A 169 8.01 12.68 2.88
CA GLN A 169 8.36 12.21 1.53
C GLN A 169 9.84 11.81 1.48
N TYR A 170 10.11 10.60 1.01
CA TYR A 170 11.45 10.04 0.82
C TYR A 170 11.81 9.83 -0.64
N ILE A 171 10.82 9.49 -1.49
CA ILE A 171 11.02 9.24 -2.92
C ILE A 171 10.11 10.17 -3.71
N ASP A 172 10.66 10.82 -4.73
CA ASP A 172 9.94 11.57 -5.76
C ASP A 172 10.76 11.42 -7.05
N LEU A 173 10.23 10.68 -8.01
CA LEU A 173 10.92 10.40 -9.26
C LEU A 173 9.93 10.07 -10.39
N GLU A 174 10.44 9.91 -11.59
CA GLU A 174 9.69 9.39 -12.73
C GLU A 174 10.14 7.98 -13.07
N ASP A 175 9.16 7.09 -13.33
CA ASP A 175 9.37 5.72 -13.78
C ASP A 175 8.21 5.28 -14.68
N GLU A 176 8.52 4.51 -15.73
CA GLU A 176 7.55 4.09 -16.73
C GLU A 176 7.57 2.60 -17.05
N HIS A 177 8.18 1.77 -16.18
CA HIS A 177 8.22 0.32 -16.40
C HIS A 177 6.84 -0.32 -16.49
N ILE A 178 5.86 0.19 -15.72
CA ILE A 178 4.49 -0.32 -15.73
C ILE A 178 3.52 0.83 -15.93
N ALA A 179 2.83 0.87 -17.07
CA ALA A 179 1.86 1.88 -17.42
C ALA A 179 0.41 1.38 -17.29
N GLY A 180 -0.54 2.33 -17.34
CA GLY A 180 -1.98 2.09 -17.35
C GLY A 180 -2.55 1.64 -16.01
N PRO A 181 -3.89 1.39 -15.96
CA PRO A 181 -4.59 1.08 -14.72
C PRO A 181 -4.19 -0.28 -14.16
N GLY A 182 -4.32 -0.44 -12.85
CA GLY A 182 -4.13 -1.73 -12.18
C GLY A 182 -4.67 -1.74 -10.77
N ALA A 183 -4.76 -2.93 -10.19
CA ALA A 183 -5.21 -3.12 -8.83
C ALA A 183 -4.20 -2.55 -7.81
N VAL A 184 -4.65 -2.40 -6.57
CA VAL A 184 -3.88 -1.94 -5.43
C VAL A 184 -3.93 -2.95 -4.30
N GLY A 185 -2.96 -2.91 -3.38
CA GLY A 185 -2.94 -3.84 -2.27
C GLY A 185 -1.73 -3.69 -1.37
N VAL A 186 -1.53 -4.69 -0.51
CA VAL A 186 -0.44 -4.77 0.46
C VAL A 186 0.55 -5.87 0.10
N TRP A 187 1.77 -5.76 0.65
CA TRP A 187 2.88 -6.61 0.29
C TRP A 187 3.83 -6.85 1.47
N THR A 188 4.49 -7.99 1.47
CA THR A 188 5.60 -8.28 2.38
C THR A 188 6.72 -9.03 1.68
N LYS A 189 7.80 -9.33 2.38
CA LYS A 189 8.91 -10.12 1.87
C LYS A 189 9.35 -11.19 2.88
N ALA A 190 9.77 -12.33 2.36
CA ALA A 190 10.42 -13.41 3.08
C ALA A 190 9.61 -13.89 4.31
N ASP A 191 10.17 -13.74 5.49
CA ASP A 191 9.58 -14.14 6.77
C ASP A 191 8.93 -12.98 7.54
N SER A 192 8.68 -11.84 6.88
CA SER A 192 8.04 -10.69 7.52
C SER A 192 6.67 -11.04 8.07
N VAL A 193 6.47 -10.82 9.37
CA VAL A 193 5.16 -10.81 10.00
C VAL A 193 4.72 -9.36 10.17
N THR A 194 3.65 -8.98 9.47
CA THR A 194 3.22 -7.58 9.39
C THR A 194 1.71 -7.49 9.51
N ALA A 195 1.24 -6.59 10.36
CA ALA A 195 -0.17 -6.20 10.44
C ALA A 195 -0.43 -4.96 9.60
N PHE A 196 -1.60 -4.91 8.97
CA PHE A 196 -2.08 -3.82 8.13
C PHE A 196 -3.46 -3.38 8.56
N ASP A 197 -3.70 -2.07 8.53
CA ASP A 197 -4.98 -1.45 8.88
C ASP A 197 -5.20 -0.15 8.10
N ASP A 198 -6.41 0.38 8.11
CA ASP A 198 -6.76 1.65 7.47
C ASP A 198 -6.22 1.74 6.03
N PHE A 199 -6.42 0.69 5.23
CA PHE A 199 -6.02 0.69 3.82
C PHE A 199 -6.92 1.62 3.02
N SER A 200 -6.34 2.63 2.41
CA SER A 200 -7.10 3.60 1.62
C SER A 200 -6.51 3.80 0.23
N TYR A 201 -7.36 4.13 -0.72
CA TYR A 201 -6.99 4.42 -2.10
C TYR A 201 -7.99 5.38 -2.73
N GLY A 202 -7.57 6.04 -3.79
CA GLY A 202 -8.42 6.96 -4.54
C GLY A 202 -7.71 7.52 -5.76
N GLU A 203 -8.47 8.20 -6.62
CA GLU A 203 -7.91 8.92 -7.76
C GLU A 203 -7.37 10.29 -7.32
N LEU A 204 -6.25 10.71 -7.91
CA LEU A 204 -5.78 12.11 -7.85
C LEU A 204 -6.56 12.92 -8.89
N ARG A 205 -7.11 14.04 -8.48
CA ARG A 205 -7.80 15.01 -9.34
C ARG A 205 -6.87 16.13 -9.77
#